data_4bacbe9dc598654d2d8e0baa50cfe278
#
_entry.id   4bacbe9dc598654d2d8e0baa50cfe278
#
_cell.length_a   1.000
_cell.length_b   1.000
_cell.length_c   1.000
_cell.angle_alpha   90.00
_cell.angle_beta   90.00
_cell.angle_gamma   90.00
#
_symmetry.space_group_name_H-M   'P 1'
#
loop_
_entity.id
_entity.type
_entity.pdbx_description
1 polymer ?
#
loop_
_entity_poly.entity_id
_entity_poly.type
_entity_poly.pdbx_seq_one_letter_code
_entity_poly.pdbx_strand_id
1 'polypeptide(L)'
;NLVLAAYGYTYAKDLNWGAGGPDRWPEARPYSAFDKSPDERGFRIFDWYNAIVSSVTGATCPIILLEAGRISGHAGQDEIPTPETQAATNLAIIRLLESDLVENPRDPKTTLDSIPANILACAFWSLAARSLEEEPFAWYGMDQSPSPTVKAIVEWQSTWIKSIPEFLAEPGAKD
;
A
#
# COMPACT_ATOMS: atom_id res chain seq x y z
N ASN A 1 -23.76 -6.14 8.71
CA ASN A 1 -22.65 -5.26 8.35
C ASN A 1 -21.78 -6.00 7.33
N LEU A 2 -21.49 -5.40 6.18
CA LEU A 2 -20.64 -5.91 5.13
C LEU A 2 -19.27 -5.26 5.25
N VAL A 3 -18.19 -6.05 5.16
CA VAL A 3 -16.81 -5.61 4.98
C VAL A 3 -16.28 -6.30 3.74
N LEU A 4 -15.69 -5.55 2.83
CA LEU A 4 -15.05 -6.11 1.64
C LEU A 4 -13.57 -6.37 1.90
N ALA A 5 -13.03 -7.36 1.21
CA ALA A 5 -11.60 -7.61 1.11
C ALA A 5 -11.14 -7.42 -0.33
N ALA A 6 -10.06 -6.67 -0.52
CA ALA A 6 -9.49 -6.37 -1.83
C ALA A 6 -7.98 -6.64 -1.83
N TYR A 7 -7.45 -7.19 -2.92
CA TYR A 7 -6.01 -7.35 -3.10
C TYR A 7 -5.40 -6.03 -3.56
N GLY A 8 -4.52 -5.45 -2.74
CA GLY A 8 -3.91 -4.14 -2.96
C GLY A 8 -2.51 -4.18 -3.58
N TYR A 9 -2.18 -5.16 -4.41
CA TYR A 9 -0.91 -5.20 -5.12
C TYR A 9 -0.73 -4.02 -6.06
N THR A 10 0.49 -3.49 -6.16
CA THR A 10 0.78 -2.38 -7.07
C THR A 10 0.91 -2.82 -8.53
N TYR A 11 1.21 -4.08 -8.80
CA TYR A 11 1.48 -4.63 -10.15
C TYR A 11 2.44 -3.76 -10.97
N ALA A 12 3.49 -3.21 -10.33
CA ALA A 12 4.42 -2.25 -10.90
C ALA A 12 3.81 -0.91 -11.37
N LYS A 13 2.54 -0.68 -11.13
CA LYS A 13 1.90 0.59 -11.45
C LYS A 13 2.24 1.66 -10.41
N ASP A 14 2.06 2.91 -10.80
CA ASP A 14 2.10 4.03 -9.87
C ASP A 14 1.02 3.89 -8.79
N LEU A 15 1.28 4.40 -7.58
CA LEU A 15 0.31 4.33 -6.48
C LEU A 15 -0.94 5.18 -6.72
N ASN A 16 -0.88 6.19 -7.60
CA ASN A 16 -2.03 6.96 -8.03
C ASN A 16 -2.78 6.33 -9.21
N TRP A 17 -2.22 5.29 -9.84
CA TRP A 17 -2.93 4.61 -10.90
C TRP A 17 -4.23 4.02 -10.36
N GLY A 18 -5.33 4.37 -10.98
CA GLY A 18 -6.65 3.94 -10.57
C GLY A 18 -7.33 4.84 -9.52
N ALA A 19 -6.67 5.86 -9.00
CA ALA A 19 -7.26 6.79 -8.06
C ALA A 19 -8.53 7.46 -8.62
N GLY A 20 -9.63 7.44 -7.88
CA GLY A 20 -10.94 7.92 -8.31
C GLY A 20 -11.73 6.90 -9.16
N GLY A 21 -11.19 5.70 -9.36
CA GLY A 21 -11.90 4.58 -9.98
C GLY A 21 -12.42 4.87 -11.39
N PRO A 22 -13.61 4.34 -11.75
CA PRO A 22 -14.14 4.41 -13.11
C PRO A 22 -14.41 5.84 -13.60
N ASP A 23 -14.60 6.80 -12.71
CA ASP A 23 -14.86 8.20 -13.10
C ASP A 23 -13.63 8.87 -13.74
N ARG A 24 -12.44 8.52 -13.26
CA ARG A 24 -11.16 9.02 -13.79
C ARG A 24 -10.52 8.07 -14.82
N TRP A 25 -10.91 6.79 -14.78
CA TRP A 25 -10.31 5.72 -15.60
C TRP A 25 -11.40 4.90 -16.31
N PRO A 26 -12.22 5.52 -17.18
CA PRO A 26 -13.42 4.88 -17.74
C PRO A 26 -13.10 3.68 -18.63
N GLU A 27 -11.90 3.61 -19.21
CA GLU A 27 -11.48 2.51 -20.07
C GLU A 27 -10.83 1.34 -19.33
N ALA A 28 -10.38 1.56 -18.08
CA ALA A 28 -9.75 0.50 -17.29
C ALA A 28 -10.78 -0.52 -16.81
N ARG A 29 -10.38 -1.80 -16.77
CA ARG A 29 -11.22 -2.93 -16.35
C ARG A 29 -10.49 -3.82 -15.33
N PRO A 30 -10.07 -3.28 -14.16
CA PRO A 30 -9.19 -3.98 -13.21
C PRO A 30 -9.82 -5.23 -12.59
N TYR A 31 -11.13 -5.39 -12.69
CA TYR A 31 -11.90 -6.54 -12.19
C TYR A 31 -12.25 -7.56 -13.28
N SER A 32 -11.81 -7.35 -14.51
CA SER A 32 -12.19 -8.14 -15.68
C SER A 32 -10.96 -8.77 -16.29
N ALA A 33 -10.57 -9.94 -15.80
CA ALA A 33 -9.52 -10.74 -16.44
C ALA A 33 -10.12 -11.58 -17.56
N PHE A 34 -10.29 -11.01 -18.76
CA PHE A 34 -10.52 -11.79 -19.97
C PHE A 34 -9.18 -12.29 -20.51
N ASP A 35 -9.15 -13.51 -21.07
CA ASP A 35 -7.98 -14.10 -21.72
C ASP A 35 -7.24 -13.07 -22.59
N LYS A 36 -5.95 -12.85 -22.29
CA LYS A 36 -5.01 -11.98 -23.00
C LYS A 36 -5.19 -10.47 -22.84
N SER A 37 -6.06 -9.98 -21.97
CA SER A 37 -6.01 -8.56 -21.63
C SER A 37 -4.85 -8.28 -20.66
N PRO A 38 -4.19 -7.10 -20.76
CA PRO A 38 -3.22 -6.68 -19.75
C PRO A 38 -3.84 -6.70 -18.36
N ASP A 39 -3.07 -7.10 -17.34
CA ASP A 39 -3.51 -6.98 -15.96
C ASP A 39 -3.60 -5.50 -15.58
N GLU A 40 -4.82 -5.01 -15.42
CA GLU A 40 -5.10 -3.61 -15.09
C GLU A 40 -5.32 -3.40 -13.58
N ARG A 41 -5.06 -4.40 -12.75
CA ARG A 41 -5.13 -4.22 -11.30
C ARG A 41 -4.01 -3.31 -10.80
N GLY A 42 -4.25 -2.67 -9.67
CA GLY A 42 -3.30 -1.80 -9.02
C GLY A 42 -3.68 -1.56 -7.56
N PHE A 43 -2.86 -0.81 -6.84
CA PHE A 43 -3.11 -0.52 -5.42
C PHE A 43 -4.51 0.09 -5.19
N ARG A 44 -4.98 0.93 -6.08
CA ARG A 44 -6.26 1.66 -5.99
C ARG A 44 -7.49 0.85 -6.43
N ILE A 45 -7.42 -0.49 -6.51
CA ILE A 45 -8.56 -1.35 -6.86
C ILE A 45 -9.80 -1.08 -5.99
N PHE A 46 -9.62 -0.63 -4.76
CA PHE A 46 -10.68 -0.28 -3.84
C PHE A 46 -11.57 0.88 -4.32
N ASP A 47 -11.07 1.76 -5.19
CA ASP A 47 -11.89 2.84 -5.75
C ASP A 47 -12.97 2.30 -6.70
N TRP A 48 -12.68 1.20 -7.45
CA TRP A 48 -13.71 0.49 -8.22
C TRP A 48 -14.71 -0.24 -7.32
N TYR A 49 -14.24 -0.87 -6.24
CA TYR A 49 -15.14 -1.53 -5.30
C TYR A 49 -16.07 -0.52 -4.63
N ASN A 50 -15.57 0.64 -4.24
CA ASN A 50 -16.38 1.73 -3.73
C ASN A 50 -17.44 2.18 -4.74
N ALA A 51 -17.06 2.38 -5.99
CA ALA A 51 -17.97 2.79 -7.05
C ALA A 51 -19.07 1.73 -7.28
N ILE A 52 -18.71 0.44 -7.36
CA ILE A 52 -19.65 -0.66 -7.57
C ILE A 52 -20.61 -0.76 -6.38
N VAL A 53 -20.10 -0.78 -5.15
CA VAL A 53 -20.95 -0.90 -3.95
C VAL A 53 -21.88 0.29 -3.84
N SER A 54 -21.36 1.51 -4.02
CA SER A 54 -22.18 2.72 -3.94
C SER A 54 -23.28 2.74 -4.99
N SER A 55 -23.03 2.23 -6.21
CA SER A 55 -24.05 2.16 -7.26
C SER A 55 -25.19 1.21 -6.91
N VAL A 56 -24.94 0.18 -6.11
CA VAL A 56 -25.93 -0.84 -5.73
C VAL A 56 -26.65 -0.49 -4.42
N THR A 57 -25.89 0.02 -3.45
CA THR A 57 -26.38 0.21 -2.06
C THR A 57 -26.67 1.66 -1.71
N GLY A 58 -26.22 2.61 -2.51
CA GLY A 58 -26.28 4.04 -2.22
C GLY A 58 -25.23 4.52 -1.19
N ALA A 59 -24.33 3.65 -0.73
CA ALA A 59 -23.33 3.97 0.29
C ALA A 59 -22.03 3.18 0.08
N THR A 60 -20.91 3.69 0.60
CA THR A 60 -19.67 2.95 0.70
C THR A 60 -19.75 1.92 1.84
N CYS A 61 -18.92 0.88 1.79
CA CYS A 61 -18.73 -0.06 2.89
C CYS A 61 -17.26 -0.08 3.33
N PRO A 62 -16.97 -0.54 4.55
CA PRO A 62 -15.59 -0.77 4.99
C PRO A 62 -14.84 -1.76 4.09
N ILE A 63 -13.57 -1.46 3.81
CA ILE A 63 -12.70 -2.31 3.00
C ILE A 63 -11.42 -2.62 3.78
N ILE A 64 -10.94 -3.84 3.69
CA ILE A 64 -9.62 -4.28 4.16
C ILE A 64 -8.80 -4.66 2.93
N LEU A 65 -7.61 -4.08 2.80
CA LEU A 65 -6.68 -4.43 1.74
C LEU A 65 -5.85 -5.64 2.17
N LEU A 66 -5.83 -6.65 1.31
CA LEU A 66 -5.02 -7.85 1.48
C LEU A 66 -3.84 -7.82 0.50
N GLU A 67 -2.71 -8.38 0.92
CA GLU A 67 -1.54 -8.59 0.07
C GLU A 67 -1.11 -7.31 -0.66
N ALA A 68 -1.13 -6.19 0.04
CA ALA A 68 -0.65 -4.94 -0.52
C ALA A 68 0.88 -4.90 -0.61
N GLY A 69 1.38 -3.94 -1.36
CA GLY A 69 2.80 -3.66 -1.48
C GLY A 69 3.36 -3.90 -2.87
N ARG A 70 4.68 -3.71 -2.97
CA ARG A 70 5.45 -3.92 -4.19
C ARG A 70 6.40 -5.09 -4.00
N ILE A 71 6.56 -5.88 -5.06
CA ILE A 71 7.54 -6.97 -5.12
C ILE A 71 8.87 -6.39 -5.61
N SER A 72 10.00 -6.87 -5.10
CA SER A 72 11.32 -6.62 -5.67
C SER A 72 11.74 -7.77 -6.60
N GLY A 73 12.54 -7.47 -7.62
CA GLY A 73 13.22 -8.50 -8.43
C GLY A 73 12.36 -9.36 -9.35
N HIS A 74 11.11 -9.01 -9.65
CA HIS A 74 10.27 -9.84 -10.53
C HIS A 74 10.50 -9.52 -12.01
N ALA A 75 10.90 -10.54 -12.79
CA ALA A 75 11.07 -10.44 -14.23
C ALA A 75 9.69 -10.36 -14.95
N GLY A 76 9.60 -9.54 -15.99
CA GLY A 76 8.40 -9.39 -16.83
C GLY A 76 7.78 -8.00 -16.82
N GLN A 77 8.47 -7.03 -16.24
CA GLN A 77 8.12 -5.62 -16.24
C GLN A 77 9.23 -4.80 -16.92
N ASP A 78 8.88 -3.67 -17.49
CA ASP A 78 9.83 -2.76 -18.16
C ASP A 78 10.96 -2.29 -17.22
N GLU A 79 10.71 -2.33 -15.91
CA GLU A 79 11.67 -2.01 -14.88
C GLU A 79 11.59 -3.04 -13.73
N ILE A 80 12.72 -3.69 -13.42
CA ILE A 80 12.82 -4.61 -12.28
C ILE A 80 12.92 -3.78 -10.99
N PRO A 81 11.94 -3.85 -10.09
CA PRO A 81 11.98 -3.09 -8.85
C PRO A 81 13.15 -3.54 -7.97
N THR A 82 13.94 -2.59 -7.50
CA THR A 82 14.98 -2.85 -6.49
C THR A 82 14.36 -2.96 -5.09
N PRO A 83 15.07 -3.54 -4.11
CA PRO A 83 14.63 -3.55 -2.72
C PRO A 83 14.37 -2.13 -2.15
N GLU A 84 15.11 -1.13 -2.61
CA GLU A 84 14.93 0.27 -2.20
C GLU A 84 13.64 0.85 -2.80
N THR A 85 13.35 0.56 -4.07
CA THR A 85 12.09 0.96 -4.72
C THR A 85 10.89 0.28 -4.05
N GLN A 86 11.03 -0.98 -3.65
CA GLN A 86 10.03 -1.69 -2.85
C GLN A 86 9.82 -0.98 -1.51
N ALA A 87 10.91 -0.66 -0.80
CA ALA A 87 10.85 0.01 0.50
C ALA A 87 10.16 1.37 0.40
N ALA A 88 10.52 2.20 -0.57
CA ALA A 88 9.90 3.50 -0.80
C ALA A 88 8.40 3.38 -1.08
N THR A 89 8.00 2.41 -1.91
CA THR A 89 6.58 2.17 -2.24
C THR A 89 5.80 1.68 -1.02
N ASN A 90 6.33 0.71 -0.27
CA ASN A 90 5.66 0.15 0.91
C ASN A 90 5.52 1.19 2.03
N LEU A 91 6.56 2.01 2.25
CA LEU A 91 6.49 3.11 3.21
C LEU A 91 5.47 4.17 2.77
N ALA A 92 5.40 4.50 1.47
CA ALA A 92 4.40 5.43 0.95
C ALA A 92 2.96 4.93 1.18
N ILE A 93 2.70 3.62 1.01
CA ILE A 93 1.39 3.02 1.32
C ILE A 93 1.06 3.16 2.80
N ILE A 94 2.02 2.88 3.71
CA ILE A 94 1.81 3.01 5.15
C ILE A 94 1.47 4.45 5.51
N ARG A 95 2.22 5.41 5.00
CA ARG A 95 2.00 6.84 5.26
C ARG A 95 0.65 7.32 4.72
N LEU A 96 0.22 6.83 3.54
CA LEU A 96 -1.11 7.11 3.01
C LEU A 96 -2.24 6.59 3.90
N LEU A 97 -2.04 5.45 4.58
CA LEU A 97 -3.03 4.90 5.52
C LEU A 97 -3.13 5.75 6.81
N GLU A 98 -2.09 6.48 7.16
CA GLU A 98 -2.08 7.42 8.27
C GLU A 98 -2.55 8.84 7.88
N SER A 99 -3.01 9.01 6.65
CA SER A 99 -3.50 10.28 6.10
C SER A 99 -2.43 11.37 5.93
N ASP A 100 -1.16 11.00 5.85
CA ASP A 100 -0.08 11.91 5.54
C ASP A 100 -0.17 12.43 4.09
N LEU A 101 0.32 13.66 3.88
CA LEU A 101 0.67 14.12 2.54
C LEU A 101 1.93 13.38 2.10
N VAL A 102 1.80 12.49 1.13
CA VAL A 102 2.88 11.61 0.68
C VAL A 102 3.33 12.01 -0.71
N GLU A 103 4.62 12.30 -0.86
CA GLU A 103 5.23 12.45 -2.18
C GLU A 103 5.18 11.12 -2.94
N ASN A 104 4.94 11.19 -4.24
CA ASN A 104 4.94 10.01 -5.07
C ASN A 104 6.36 9.46 -5.21
N PRO A 105 6.65 8.20 -4.79
CA PRO A 105 8.00 7.64 -4.88
C PRO A 105 8.57 7.55 -6.30
N ARG A 106 7.70 7.60 -7.32
CA ARG A 106 8.10 7.57 -8.74
C ARG A 106 8.28 8.94 -9.35
N ASP A 107 7.56 9.93 -8.84
CA ASP A 107 7.66 11.32 -9.27
C ASP A 107 7.56 12.26 -8.07
N PRO A 108 8.68 12.61 -7.43
CA PRO A 108 8.69 13.44 -6.23
C PRO A 108 8.13 14.86 -6.42
N LYS A 109 7.80 15.26 -7.65
CA LYS A 109 7.14 16.55 -7.93
C LYS A 109 5.62 16.46 -7.76
N THR A 110 5.08 15.27 -7.59
CA THR A 110 3.65 15.03 -7.41
C THR A 110 3.38 14.41 -6.04
N THR A 111 2.19 14.64 -5.52
CA THR A 111 1.70 14.00 -4.31
C THR A 111 0.75 12.85 -4.66
N LEU A 112 0.67 11.89 -3.76
CA LEU A 112 -0.31 10.82 -3.87
C LEU A 112 -1.68 11.31 -3.40
N ASP A 113 -2.72 10.87 -4.08
CA ASP A 113 -4.10 11.11 -3.67
C ASP A 113 -4.38 10.40 -2.33
N SER A 114 -5.10 11.04 -1.42
CA SER A 114 -5.47 10.44 -0.13
C SER A 114 -6.26 9.14 -0.29
N ILE A 115 -6.18 8.29 0.73
CA ILE A 115 -6.98 7.05 0.80
C ILE A 115 -8.35 7.37 1.42
N PRO A 116 -9.46 6.82 0.87
CA PRO A 116 -10.78 6.99 1.46
C PRO A 116 -10.85 6.44 2.90
N ALA A 117 -11.55 7.14 3.79
CA ALA A 117 -11.65 6.80 5.21
C ALA A 117 -12.31 5.43 5.51
N ASN A 118 -12.98 4.83 4.53
CA ASN A 118 -13.55 3.49 4.67
C ASN A 118 -12.54 2.36 4.42
N ILE A 119 -11.30 2.66 4.08
CA ILE A 119 -10.20 1.68 4.08
C ILE A 119 -9.71 1.54 5.51
N LEU A 120 -10.04 0.42 6.16
CA LEU A 120 -9.83 0.22 7.59
C LEU A 120 -8.47 -0.36 7.94
N ALA A 121 -7.89 -1.16 7.05
CA ALA A 121 -6.62 -1.86 7.30
C ALA A 121 -5.97 -2.28 5.99
N CYS A 122 -4.66 -2.52 6.08
CA CYS A 122 -3.86 -3.02 4.98
C CYS A 122 -2.90 -4.10 5.50
N ALA A 123 -2.94 -5.28 4.90
CA ALA A 123 -1.99 -6.35 5.15
C ALA A 123 -0.98 -6.42 4.00
N PHE A 124 0.29 -6.53 4.32
CA PHE A 124 1.35 -6.67 3.33
C PHE A 124 1.75 -8.14 3.15
N TRP A 125 2.12 -8.49 1.95
CA TRP A 125 2.70 -9.77 1.62
C TRP A 125 4.22 -9.64 1.50
N SER A 126 5.04 -10.42 2.19
CA SER A 126 4.83 -11.30 3.34
C SER A 126 5.81 -10.87 4.45
N LEU A 127 5.59 -11.34 5.71
CA LEU A 127 6.46 -10.93 6.82
C LEU A 127 7.87 -11.51 6.70
N ALA A 128 8.00 -12.81 6.38
CA ALA A 128 9.28 -13.51 6.31
C ALA A 128 9.30 -14.51 5.17
N ALA A 129 10.47 -14.64 4.52
CA ALA A 129 10.70 -15.63 3.49
C ALA A 129 10.91 -17.01 4.08
N ARG A 130 10.28 -18.02 3.47
CA ARG A 130 10.48 -19.45 3.77
C ARG A 130 11.23 -20.18 2.65
N SER A 131 11.41 -19.49 1.50
CA SER A 131 12.15 -19.96 0.35
C SER A 131 12.76 -18.79 -0.41
N LEU A 132 13.73 -19.04 -1.30
CA LEU A 132 14.33 -18.03 -2.17
C LEU A 132 13.30 -17.38 -3.10
N GLU A 133 12.23 -18.08 -3.45
CA GLU A 133 11.15 -17.55 -4.28
C GLU A 133 10.30 -16.52 -3.54
N GLU A 134 10.25 -16.62 -2.21
CA GLU A 134 9.50 -15.68 -1.36
C GLU A 134 10.33 -14.44 -0.96
N GLU A 135 11.65 -14.48 -1.06
CA GLU A 135 12.51 -13.35 -0.65
C GLU A 135 12.16 -12.01 -1.32
N PRO A 136 11.79 -11.97 -2.62
CA PRO A 136 11.40 -10.71 -3.26
C PRO A 136 10.18 -10.02 -2.64
N PHE A 137 9.37 -10.76 -1.89
CA PHE A 137 8.15 -10.26 -1.25
C PHE A 137 8.34 -9.95 0.23
N ALA A 138 9.31 -10.62 0.86
CA ALA A 138 9.41 -10.68 2.29
C ALA A 138 10.05 -9.42 2.92
N TRP A 139 9.62 -9.12 4.13
CA TRP A 139 10.22 -8.07 4.95
C TRP A 139 11.44 -8.55 5.71
N TYR A 140 11.53 -9.87 5.97
CA TYR A 140 12.70 -10.53 6.52
C TYR A 140 13.14 -11.66 5.60
N GLY A 141 14.43 -11.67 5.24
CA GLY A 141 15.03 -12.74 4.45
C GLY A 141 15.06 -14.08 5.18
N MET A 142 15.45 -15.14 4.46
CA MET A 142 15.62 -16.48 5.05
C MET A 142 16.66 -16.52 6.17
N ASP A 143 17.64 -15.62 6.13
CA ASP A 143 18.65 -15.42 7.17
C ASP A 143 18.16 -14.54 8.33
N GLN A 144 16.87 -14.20 8.35
CA GLN A 144 16.24 -13.30 9.29
C GLN A 144 16.74 -11.83 9.25
N SER A 145 17.49 -11.47 8.22
CA SER A 145 17.92 -10.08 8.04
C SER A 145 16.71 -9.19 7.63
N PRO A 146 16.62 -7.96 8.18
CA PRO A 146 15.56 -7.02 7.80
C PRO A 146 15.83 -6.45 6.41
N SER A 147 14.79 -6.46 5.57
CA SER A 147 14.81 -5.81 4.25
C SER A 147 14.93 -4.28 4.37
N PRO A 148 15.24 -3.58 3.27
CA PRO A 148 15.16 -2.11 3.22
C PRO A 148 13.78 -1.57 3.65
N THR A 149 12.69 -2.28 3.39
CA THR A 149 11.33 -1.90 3.85
C THR A 149 11.27 -1.78 5.37
N VAL A 150 11.75 -2.78 6.12
CA VAL A 150 11.75 -2.76 7.58
C VAL A 150 12.61 -1.61 8.11
N LYS A 151 13.80 -1.41 7.54
CA LYS A 151 14.69 -0.33 7.93
C LYS A 151 14.05 1.05 7.73
N ALA A 152 13.41 1.26 6.57
CA ALA A 152 12.72 2.50 6.27
C ALA A 152 11.55 2.78 7.23
N ILE A 153 10.76 1.75 7.59
CA ILE A 153 9.67 1.88 8.55
C ILE A 153 10.20 2.25 9.94
N VAL A 154 11.24 1.57 10.42
CA VAL A 154 11.84 1.84 11.73
C VAL A 154 12.42 3.25 11.79
N GLU A 155 13.09 3.70 10.74
CA GLU A 155 13.62 5.06 10.64
C GLU A 155 12.48 6.08 10.70
N TRP A 156 11.44 5.91 9.89
CA TRP A 156 10.28 6.78 9.86
C TRP A 156 9.57 6.84 11.22
N GLN A 157 9.29 5.69 11.85
CA GLN A 157 8.69 5.63 13.17
C GLN A 157 9.55 6.34 14.23
N SER A 158 10.87 6.23 14.14
CA SER A 158 11.78 6.89 15.07
C SER A 158 11.73 8.43 14.96
N THR A 159 11.49 8.97 13.77
CA THR A 159 11.28 10.41 13.56
C THR A 159 9.93 10.86 14.11
N TRP A 160 8.90 10.05 13.93
CA TRP A 160 7.56 10.33 14.43
C TRP A 160 7.49 10.33 15.96
N ILE A 161 8.10 9.32 16.61
CA ILE A 161 8.17 9.24 18.08
C ILE A 161 8.87 10.47 18.67
N LYS A 162 9.94 10.96 18.05
CA LYS A 162 10.63 12.19 18.48
C LYS A 162 9.79 13.46 18.34
N SER A 163 8.77 13.46 17.51
CA SER A 163 7.85 14.60 17.31
C SER A 163 6.69 14.63 18.31
N ILE A 164 6.49 13.58 19.10
CA ILE A 164 5.46 13.56 20.15
C ILE A 164 5.90 14.51 21.27
N PRO A 165 5.08 15.51 21.63
CA PRO A 165 5.42 16.44 22.70
C PRO A 165 5.65 15.72 24.02
N GLU A 166 6.67 16.18 24.79
CA GLU A 166 7.03 15.62 26.09
C GLU A 166 5.89 15.65 27.16
N PHE A 167 4.82 16.41 26.92
CA PHE A 167 3.70 16.46 27.87
C PHE A 167 2.91 15.14 27.96
N LEU A 168 3.14 14.19 27.03
CA LEU A 168 2.63 12.82 27.13
C LEU A 168 3.56 11.89 27.93
N ALA A 169 4.76 12.34 28.28
CA ALA A 169 5.57 11.70 29.28
C ALA A 169 4.85 11.91 30.63
N GLU A 170 4.50 10.82 31.31
CA GLU A 170 3.64 10.73 32.48
C GLU A 170 3.74 11.91 33.42
N PRO A 171 2.61 12.49 33.90
CA PRO A 171 2.62 13.41 35.00
C PRO A 171 3.07 12.65 36.24
N GLY A 172 4.30 12.93 36.67
CA GLY A 172 4.99 12.50 37.84
C GLY A 172 4.27 11.63 38.85
N ALA A 173 4.82 10.46 39.06
CA ALA A 173 4.98 9.96 40.42
C ALA A 173 5.68 11.07 41.26
N LYS A 174 4.91 11.84 41.95
CA LYS A 174 5.40 12.61 43.12
C LYS A 174 5.00 11.79 44.32
N ASP A 175 6.02 11.38 45.06
CA ASP A 175 6.02 10.83 46.42
C ASP A 175 4.92 11.35 47.33
#